data_adcfe964fb610a628f3dcbf5ac915b5a
#
_entry.id   adcfe964fb610a628f3dcbf5ac915b5a
#
_cell.length_a   1.000
_cell.length_b   1.000
_cell.length_c   1.000
_cell.angle_alpha   90.00
_cell.angle_beta   90.00
_cell.angle_gamma   90.00
#
_symmetry.space_group_name_H-M   'P 1'
#
loop_
_entity.id
_entity.type
_entity.pdbx_description
1 polymer ?
#
loop_
_entity_poly.entity_id
_entity_poly.type
_entity_poly.pdbx_seq_one_letter_code
_entity_poly.pdbx_strand_id
1 'polypeptide(L)'
;MIVDTEKALLKCAISEGMFPEERSVKIVDFGGDAVEMFASSGVAKDNKIQVTVLKRDKQGAAWVSLPGTPFNSGSVIVVKSNDLAAVDASK
;
A
#
# COMPACT_ATOMS: atom_id res chain seq x y z
N MET A 1 8.58 15.47 -20.33
CA MET A 1 8.42 14.04 -20.15
C MET A 1 7.34 13.71 -19.12
N ILE A 2 6.52 12.78 -19.40
CA ILE A 2 5.45 12.40 -18.51
C ILE A 2 5.82 11.10 -17.84
N VAL A 3 5.75 11.09 -16.53
CA VAL A 3 5.94 9.88 -15.78
C VAL A 3 4.57 9.35 -15.40
N ASP A 4 4.24 8.20 -15.94
CA ASP A 4 2.97 7.58 -15.61
C ASP A 4 3.09 6.92 -14.26
N THR A 5 2.24 7.31 -13.35
CA THR A 5 2.12 6.61 -12.09
C THR A 5 0.83 5.81 -12.11
N GLU A 6 0.89 4.66 -11.52
CA GLU A 6 -0.22 3.73 -11.51
C GLU A 6 -0.78 3.64 -10.10
N LYS A 7 -2.10 3.78 -9.98
CA LYS A 7 -2.76 3.55 -8.70
C LYS A 7 -3.09 2.08 -8.58
N ALA A 8 -2.92 1.54 -7.40
CA ALA A 8 -3.22 0.14 -7.16
C ALA A 8 -3.71 -0.05 -5.73
N LEU A 9 -4.27 -1.22 -5.46
CA LEU A 9 -4.68 -1.61 -4.13
C LEU A 9 -3.69 -2.66 -3.64
N LEU A 10 -3.10 -2.40 -2.48
CA LEU A 10 -2.11 -3.29 -1.90
C LEU A 10 -2.75 -4.10 -0.79
N LYS A 11 -2.61 -5.41 -0.87
CA LYS A 11 -3.11 -6.31 0.16
C LYS A 11 -2.43 -6.03 1.49
N CYS A 12 -3.20 -5.95 2.55
CA CYS A 12 -2.68 -5.66 3.87
C CYS A 12 -3.65 -6.17 4.93
N ALA A 13 -3.22 -6.14 6.19
CA ALA A 13 -4.08 -6.44 7.32
C ALA A 13 -4.53 -5.11 7.92
N ILE A 14 -5.82 -4.96 8.11
CA ILE A 14 -6.40 -3.72 8.61
C ILE A 14 -7.12 -4.02 9.92
N SER A 15 -6.88 -3.17 10.91
CA SER A 15 -7.57 -3.26 12.18
C SER A 15 -7.92 -1.85 12.64
N GLU A 16 -8.62 -1.76 13.76
CA GLU A 16 -9.03 -0.46 14.27
C GLU A 16 -7.81 0.35 14.71
N GLY A 17 -7.83 1.63 14.41
CA GLY A 17 -6.82 2.55 14.89
C GLY A 17 -7.25 3.16 16.21
N MET A 18 -6.62 4.29 16.54
CA MET A 18 -6.89 4.97 17.81
C MET A 18 -8.13 5.85 17.73
N PHE A 19 -8.53 6.25 16.54
CA PHE A 19 -9.68 7.12 16.32
C PHE A 19 -10.66 6.46 15.38
N PRO A 20 -11.94 6.85 15.40
CA PRO A 20 -12.97 6.15 14.61
C PRO A 20 -12.69 6.10 13.12
N GLU A 21 -12.06 7.13 12.56
CA GLU A 21 -11.80 7.16 11.13
C GLU A 21 -10.38 6.75 10.77
N GLU A 22 -9.66 6.23 11.75
CA GLU A 22 -8.30 5.80 11.56
C GLU A 22 -8.23 4.29 11.57
N ARG A 23 -7.37 3.74 10.72
CA ARG A 23 -7.14 2.29 10.67
C ARG A 23 -5.67 2.00 10.89
N SER A 24 -5.40 0.93 11.59
CA SER A 24 -4.04 0.42 11.74
C SER A 24 -3.80 -0.55 10.58
N VAL A 25 -2.73 -0.32 9.83
CA VAL A 25 -2.44 -1.08 8.63
C VAL A 25 -1.11 -1.78 8.79
N LYS A 26 -1.08 -3.06 8.47
CA LYS A 26 0.15 -3.84 8.51
C LYS A 26 0.37 -4.46 7.14
N ILE A 27 1.52 -4.18 6.56
CA ILE A 27 1.89 -4.64 5.23
C ILE A 27 3.13 -5.51 5.37
N VAL A 28 3.17 -6.61 4.62
CA VAL A 28 4.38 -7.42 4.54
C VAL A 28 5.10 -7.03 3.27
N ASP A 29 6.33 -6.57 3.39
CA ASP A 29 7.08 -6.10 2.22
C ASP A 29 7.69 -7.29 1.46
N PHE A 30 8.42 -6.99 0.39
CA PHE A 30 8.98 -8.03 -0.48
C PHE A 30 9.91 -8.96 0.29
N GLY A 31 10.65 -8.42 1.25
CA GLY A 31 11.58 -9.21 2.03
C GLY A 31 10.95 -9.94 3.20
N GLY A 32 9.64 -9.77 3.42
CA GLY A 32 8.95 -10.43 4.51
C GLY A 32 8.90 -9.64 5.81
N ASP A 33 9.36 -8.39 5.79
CA ASP A 33 9.30 -7.55 6.98
C ASP A 33 7.96 -6.84 7.08
N ALA A 34 7.51 -6.63 8.29
CA ALA A 34 6.24 -5.95 8.53
C ALA A 34 6.44 -4.44 8.50
N VAL A 35 5.57 -3.75 7.78
CA VAL A 35 5.53 -2.29 7.72
C VAL A 35 4.19 -1.87 8.32
N GLU A 36 4.21 -1.01 9.32
CA GLU A 36 3.00 -0.63 10.03
C GLU A 36 2.79 0.86 9.98
N MET A 37 1.55 1.25 9.79
CA MET A 37 1.19 2.66 9.72
C MET A 37 -0.28 2.84 10.07
N PHE A 38 -0.64 4.08 10.33
CA PHE A 38 -2.05 4.45 10.41
C PHE A 38 -2.47 5.07 9.08
N ALA A 39 -3.70 4.82 8.69
CA ALA A 39 -4.27 5.40 7.49
C ALA A 39 -5.73 5.71 7.74
N SER A 40 -6.29 6.61 6.93
CA SER A 40 -7.70 6.92 7.07
C SER A 40 -8.55 5.75 6.55
N SER A 41 -9.76 5.65 7.08
CA SER A 41 -10.67 4.59 6.65
C SER A 41 -11.08 4.74 5.19
N GLY A 42 -10.85 5.91 4.60
CA GLY A 42 -11.18 6.10 3.19
C GLY A 42 -10.19 5.45 2.24
N VAL A 43 -8.94 5.25 2.68
CA VAL A 43 -7.93 4.62 1.83
C VAL A 43 -7.59 3.21 2.28
N ALA A 44 -8.00 2.80 3.47
CA ALA A 44 -7.69 1.49 4.02
C ALA A 44 -8.99 0.78 4.36
N LYS A 45 -9.41 -0.14 3.50
CA LYS A 45 -10.63 -0.91 3.74
C LYS A 45 -10.56 -2.22 2.95
N ASP A 46 -11.33 -3.19 3.39
CA ASP A 46 -11.43 -4.50 2.75
C ASP A 46 -10.07 -5.20 2.65
N ASN A 47 -9.23 -4.96 3.67
CA ASN A 47 -7.89 -5.53 3.74
C ASN A 47 -7.00 -5.11 2.58
N LYS A 48 -7.21 -3.89 2.09
CA LYS A 48 -6.40 -3.30 1.04
C LYS A 48 -6.20 -1.83 1.32
N ILE A 49 -5.09 -1.30 0.83
CA ILE A 49 -4.78 0.11 0.96
C ILE A 49 -4.39 0.66 -0.41
N GLN A 50 -4.85 1.85 -0.72
CA GLN A 50 -4.53 2.50 -1.97
C GLN A 50 -3.09 2.98 -1.96
N VAL A 51 -2.35 2.63 -3.01
CA VAL A 51 -0.94 3.03 -3.13
C VAL A 51 -0.69 3.52 -4.55
N THR A 52 0.43 4.20 -4.73
CA THR A 52 0.90 4.59 -6.05
C THR A 52 2.09 3.71 -6.41
N VAL A 53 1.98 3.02 -7.54
CA VAL A 53 3.06 2.16 -8.00
C VAL A 53 4.04 3.02 -8.77
N LEU A 54 5.30 3.01 -8.33
CA LEU A 54 6.35 3.83 -8.93
C LEU A 54 7.14 3.03 -9.95
N LYS A 55 7.31 1.74 -9.72
CA LYS A 55 8.13 0.91 -10.59
C LYS A 55 7.82 -0.55 -10.33
N ARG A 56 7.88 -1.35 -11.37
CA ARG A 56 7.79 -2.82 -11.27
C ARG A 56 9.02 -3.42 -11.91
N ASP A 57 9.49 -4.54 -11.36
CA ASP A 57 10.59 -5.24 -12.02
C ASP A 57 10.11 -6.61 -12.52
N LYS A 58 11.02 -7.31 -13.18
CA LYS A 58 10.67 -8.59 -13.80
C LYS A 58 10.66 -9.74 -12.81
N GLN A 59 11.12 -9.49 -11.60
CA GLN A 59 11.24 -10.54 -10.58
C GLN A 59 10.07 -10.56 -9.64
N GLY A 60 9.05 -9.79 -9.92
CA GLY A 60 7.84 -9.78 -9.10
C GLY A 60 7.85 -8.78 -7.99
N ALA A 61 8.78 -7.83 -8.01
CA ALA A 61 8.81 -6.76 -7.01
C ALA A 61 8.20 -5.49 -7.57
N ALA A 62 7.61 -4.70 -6.70
CA ALA A 62 7.06 -3.41 -7.09
C ALA A 62 7.38 -2.38 -6.02
N TRP A 63 7.81 -1.20 -6.45
CA TRP A 63 8.04 -0.08 -5.56
C TRP A 63 6.77 0.74 -5.49
N VAL A 64 6.28 0.96 -4.29
CA VAL A 64 5.01 1.68 -4.12
C VAL A 64 5.20 2.81 -3.12
N SER A 65 4.46 3.88 -3.35
CA SER A 65 4.39 5.01 -2.44
C SER A 65 3.12 4.86 -1.61
N LEU A 66 3.29 4.88 -0.30
CA LEU A 66 2.18 4.69 0.63
C LEU A 66 1.46 6.02 0.86
N PRO A 67 0.19 5.99 1.26
CA PRO A 67 -0.57 7.22 1.50
C PRO A 67 -0.21 7.92 2.81
N GLY A 68 0.72 7.37 3.56
CA GLY A 68 1.18 7.96 4.81
C GLY A 68 2.59 7.52 5.10
N THR A 69 3.07 7.88 6.28
CA THR A 69 4.43 7.53 6.68
C THR A 69 4.39 6.40 7.69
N PRO A 70 4.98 5.25 7.35
CA PRO A 70 5.05 4.14 8.30
C PRO A 70 5.89 4.47 9.54
N PHE A 71 5.69 3.69 10.59
CA PHE A 71 6.39 3.92 11.84
C PHE A 71 7.87 3.55 11.74
N ASN A 72 8.18 2.57 10.91
CA ASN A 72 9.51 1.97 10.91
C ASN A 72 10.17 1.96 9.54
N SER A 73 9.68 2.75 8.61
CA SER A 73 10.29 2.82 7.28
C SER A 73 9.90 4.13 6.63
N GLY A 74 10.44 4.37 5.43
CA GLY A 74 10.00 5.49 4.62
C GLY A 74 8.66 5.21 3.97
N SER A 75 8.13 6.19 3.26
CA SER A 75 6.83 6.04 2.62
C SER A 75 6.89 5.28 1.31
N VAL A 76 8.08 4.95 0.81
CA VAL A 76 8.24 4.11 -0.38
C VAL A 76 8.78 2.75 0.08
N ILE A 77 8.07 1.70 -0.28
CA ILE A 77 8.49 0.34 0.09
C ILE A 77 8.43 -0.55 -1.13
N VAL A 78 9.04 -1.72 -1.02
CA VAL A 78 9.03 -2.73 -2.07
C VAL A 78 8.12 -3.86 -1.63
N VAL A 79 7.16 -4.21 -2.47
CA VAL A 79 6.20 -5.27 -2.17
C VAL A 79 6.18 -6.27 -3.32
N LYS A 80 5.50 -7.39 -3.11
CA LYS A 80 5.32 -8.37 -4.18
C LYS A 80 4.24 -7.86 -5.12
N SER A 81 4.51 -7.93 -6.42
CA SER A 81 3.52 -7.51 -7.42
C SER A 81 2.21 -8.27 -7.27
N ASN A 82 2.28 -9.53 -6.84
CA ASN A 82 1.08 -10.33 -6.67
C ASN A 82 0.16 -9.82 -5.56
N ASP A 83 0.68 -8.97 -4.68
CA ASP A 83 -0.13 -8.37 -3.62
C ASP A 83 -0.84 -7.11 -4.08
N LEU A 84 -0.61 -6.70 -5.33
CA LEU A 84 -1.24 -5.52 -5.89
C LEU A 84 -2.41 -5.92 -6.77
N ALA A 85 -3.48 -5.15 -6.70
CA ALA A 85 -4.63 -5.31 -7.56
C ALA A 85 -4.94 -3.98 -8.22
N ALA A 86 -5.49 -4.03 -9.41
CA ALA A 86 -5.86 -2.79 -10.10
C ALA A 86 -6.97 -2.09 -9.35
N VAL A 87 -6.91 -0.78 -9.33
CA VAL A 87 -8.03 0.01 -8.84
C VAL A 87 -9.13 -0.11 -9.86
N ASP A 88 -10.32 -0.49 -9.40
CA ASP A 88 -11.44 -0.63 -10.31
C ASP A 88 -11.92 0.75 -10.72
N ALA A 89 -11.62 1.11 -11.93
CA ALA A 89 -11.99 2.42 -12.45
C ALA A 89 -13.30 2.42 -13.20
N SER A 90 -13.90 1.25 -13.31
CA SER A 90 -15.13 1.20 -14.03
C SER A 90 -16.29 1.49 -13.14
N LYS A 91 -16.72 1.89 -13.26
CA LYS A 91 -17.74 1.93 -12.57
C LYS A 91 -18.08 2.60 -12.15
#